data_cb8121ed3b55164fd75287448922ee89
#
_entry.id   cb8121ed3b55164fd75287448922ee89
#
_cell.length_a   1.000
_cell.length_b   1.000
_cell.length_c   1.000
_cell.angle_alpha   90.00
_cell.angle_beta   90.00
_cell.angle_gamma   90.00
#
_symmetry.space_group_name_H-M   'P 1'
#
loop_
_entity.id
_entity.type
_entity.pdbx_description
1 polymer ?
#
loop_
_entity_poly.entity_id
_entity_poly.type
_entity_poly.pdbx_seq_one_letter_code
_entity_poly.pdbx_strand_id
1 'polypeptide(L)'
;AAMLVTLLPVAASLLPIGTELEIDAGMGFYAPPILFTGLVAPSGTKKSPIQRQILGPLLRLQAEADRDYDHEIAVYEVALRDWDLTKPEDRGPRPRKPSPREYHTADATREALARIQSQQPERGILVTPDELAALFKGQNQYRNGRGHDKESLLTAFDGSGLKVDRASGVRISLPRTSLSITGTIQPDILREMMGDFSDAS
;
A
#
# COMPACT_ATOMS: atom_id res chain seq x y z
N ALA A 1 -23.21 2.14 7.64
CA ALA A 1 -21.96 1.83 8.36
C ALA A 1 -20.95 1.11 7.44
N ALA A 2 -21.27 -0.07 6.87
CA ALA A 2 -20.32 -0.86 6.06
C ALA A 2 -19.70 -0.08 4.88
N MET A 3 -20.50 0.72 4.16
CA MET A 3 -20.01 1.56 3.06
C MET A 3 -18.98 2.59 3.53
N LEU A 4 -19.23 3.26 4.65
CA LEU A 4 -18.30 4.26 5.20
C LEU A 4 -16.98 3.63 5.64
N VAL A 5 -17.05 2.48 6.32
CA VAL A 5 -15.86 1.74 6.78
C VAL A 5 -14.94 1.37 5.60
N THR A 6 -15.49 1.07 4.43
CA THR A 6 -14.69 0.78 3.22
C THR A 6 -14.30 2.06 2.46
N LEU A 7 -15.19 3.07 2.40
CA LEU A 7 -14.94 4.30 1.63
C LEU A 7 -13.85 5.18 2.24
N LEU A 8 -13.83 5.32 3.56
CA LEU A 8 -12.87 6.21 4.23
C LEU A 8 -11.40 5.85 3.96
N PRO A 9 -10.94 4.59 4.10
CA PRO A 9 -9.56 4.24 3.76
C PRO A 9 -9.25 4.37 2.26
N VAL A 10 -10.24 4.19 1.37
CA VAL A 10 -10.07 4.47 -0.06
C VAL A 10 -9.79 5.97 -0.28
N ALA A 11 -10.60 6.84 0.30
CA ALA A 11 -10.40 8.29 0.19
C ALA A 11 -9.08 8.72 0.84
N ALA A 12 -8.76 8.18 2.01
CA ALA A 12 -7.53 8.47 2.73
C ALA A 12 -6.27 8.11 1.94
N SER A 13 -6.28 6.95 1.25
CA SER A 13 -5.14 6.51 0.43
C SER A 13 -4.87 7.38 -0.79
N LEU A 14 -5.83 8.19 -1.22
CA LEU A 14 -5.68 9.12 -2.35
C LEU A 14 -5.09 10.49 -1.95
N LEU A 15 -5.04 10.77 -0.66
CA LEU A 15 -4.46 12.01 -0.17
C LEU A 15 -2.93 12.00 -0.33
N PRO A 16 -2.31 13.17 -0.58
CA PRO A 16 -0.86 13.28 -0.63
C PRO A 16 -0.20 12.85 0.69
N ILE A 17 0.98 12.22 0.61
CA ILE A 17 1.81 11.95 1.79
C ILE A 17 2.20 13.28 2.41
N GLY A 18 2.03 13.40 3.73
CA GLY A 18 2.24 14.64 4.46
C GLY A 18 0.95 15.42 4.73
N THR A 19 -0.20 14.97 4.19
CA THR A 19 -1.50 15.44 4.68
C THR A 19 -1.64 15.06 6.14
N GLU A 20 -2.08 16.00 6.97
CA GLU A 20 -2.28 15.83 8.41
C GLU A 20 -3.67 16.32 8.80
N LEU A 21 -4.31 15.60 9.69
CA LEU A 21 -5.55 15.99 10.34
C LEU A 21 -5.20 16.65 11.67
N GLU A 22 -5.69 17.84 11.88
CA GLU A 22 -5.63 18.51 13.19
C GLU A 22 -6.67 17.89 14.12
N ILE A 23 -6.20 17.12 15.09
CA ILE A 23 -7.05 16.42 16.05
C ILE A 23 -7.33 17.33 17.25
N ASP A 24 -6.31 18.04 17.73
CA ASP A 24 -6.40 18.99 18.82
C ASP A 24 -5.46 20.18 18.58
N ALA A 25 -6.04 21.31 18.20
CA ALA A 25 -5.30 22.55 17.97
C ALA A 25 -4.61 23.09 19.25
N GLY A 26 -5.23 22.89 20.40
CA GLY A 26 -4.70 23.38 21.67
C GLY A 26 -3.46 22.62 22.12
N MET A 27 -3.35 21.35 21.79
CA MET A 27 -2.20 20.50 22.09
C MET A 27 -1.22 20.39 20.91
N GLY A 28 -1.52 20.96 19.74
CA GLY A 28 -0.71 20.77 18.52
C GLY A 28 -0.69 19.30 18.08
N PHE A 29 -1.76 18.55 18.31
CA PHE A 29 -1.84 17.13 17.97
C PHE A 29 -2.38 16.95 16.56
N TYR A 30 -1.52 16.41 15.68
CA TYR A 30 -1.81 16.10 14.30
C TYR A 30 -1.63 14.60 14.05
N ALA A 31 -2.44 14.04 13.16
CA ALA A 31 -2.34 12.64 12.75
C ALA A 31 -2.46 12.50 11.23
N PRO A 32 -1.73 11.58 10.59
CA PRO A 32 -1.91 11.30 9.19
C PRO A 32 -3.29 10.64 8.95
N PRO A 33 -3.96 10.91 7.82
CA PRO A 33 -5.23 10.30 7.48
C PRO A 33 -5.05 8.84 7.01
N ILE A 34 -4.43 8.01 7.83
CA ILE A 34 -4.18 6.59 7.56
C ILE A 34 -5.21 5.77 8.31
N LEU A 35 -5.92 4.88 7.60
CA LEU A 35 -7.02 4.11 8.18
C LEU A 35 -6.85 2.61 7.91
N PHE A 36 -6.90 1.83 8.98
CA PHE A 36 -6.97 0.37 8.93
C PHE A 36 -8.37 -0.06 9.32
N THR A 37 -9.12 -0.59 8.37
CA THR A 37 -10.52 -0.95 8.59
C THR A 37 -10.81 -2.40 8.20
N GLY A 38 -11.72 -3.03 8.94
CA GLY A 38 -12.19 -4.37 8.66
C GLY A 38 -13.71 -4.48 8.75
N LEU A 39 -14.32 -5.06 7.73
CA LEU A 39 -15.74 -5.40 7.76
C LEU A 39 -15.91 -6.83 8.27
N VAL A 40 -16.38 -6.97 9.51
CA VAL A 40 -16.64 -8.27 10.13
C VAL A 40 -18.05 -8.70 9.79
N ALA A 41 -18.20 -9.79 9.03
CA ALA A 41 -19.52 -10.33 8.73
C ALA A 41 -19.41 -11.80 8.25
N PRO A 42 -20.44 -12.63 8.51
CA PRO A 42 -20.49 -14.03 8.07
C PRO A 42 -20.34 -14.18 6.55
N SER A 43 -19.98 -15.38 6.11
CA SER A 43 -20.01 -15.72 4.69
C SER A 43 -21.45 -15.54 4.13
N GLY A 44 -21.57 -15.17 2.86
CA GLY A 44 -22.87 -15.00 2.20
C GLY A 44 -23.58 -13.66 2.47
N THR A 45 -23.06 -12.75 3.31
CA THR A 45 -23.71 -11.47 3.67
C THR A 45 -23.52 -10.35 2.64
N LYS A 46 -23.19 -10.68 1.39
CA LYS A 46 -23.00 -9.73 0.29
C LYS A 46 -21.92 -8.65 0.54
N LYS A 47 -20.87 -8.96 1.32
CA LYS A 47 -19.72 -8.06 1.57
C LYS A 47 -19.03 -7.65 0.27
N SER A 48 -18.71 -8.62 -0.57
CA SER A 48 -17.97 -8.41 -1.82
C SER A 48 -18.69 -7.49 -2.82
N PRO A 49 -20.01 -7.55 -3.02
CA PRO A 49 -20.71 -6.55 -3.83
C PRO A 49 -20.55 -5.12 -3.35
N ILE A 50 -20.61 -4.89 -2.03
CA ILE A 50 -20.44 -3.55 -1.43
C ILE A 50 -19.00 -3.06 -1.67
N GLN A 51 -18.00 -3.89 -1.37
CA GLN A 51 -16.60 -3.55 -1.61
C GLN A 51 -16.35 -3.23 -3.09
N ARG A 52 -16.85 -4.07 -4.00
CA ARG A 52 -16.70 -3.89 -5.44
C ARG A 52 -17.26 -2.56 -5.95
N GLN A 53 -18.39 -2.12 -5.40
CA GLN A 53 -18.96 -0.81 -5.74
C GLN A 53 -18.06 0.34 -5.29
N ILE A 54 -17.53 0.27 -4.08
CA ILE A 54 -16.71 1.34 -3.49
C ILE A 54 -15.31 1.37 -4.10
N LEU A 55 -14.72 0.20 -4.38
CA LEU A 55 -13.42 0.11 -5.02
C LEU A 55 -13.47 0.39 -6.53
N GLY A 56 -14.62 0.28 -7.16
CA GLY A 56 -14.79 0.45 -8.61
C GLY A 56 -14.15 1.72 -9.20
N PRO A 57 -14.33 2.91 -8.60
CA PRO A 57 -13.65 4.13 -9.04
C PRO A 57 -12.12 4.03 -8.95
N LEU A 58 -11.60 3.47 -7.85
CA LEU A 58 -10.16 3.30 -7.65
C LEU A 58 -9.56 2.33 -8.68
N LEU A 59 -10.27 1.22 -8.96
CA LEU A 59 -9.85 0.25 -9.97
C LEU A 59 -9.82 0.85 -11.37
N ARG A 60 -10.72 1.78 -11.69
CA ARG A 60 -10.68 2.51 -12.95
C ARG A 60 -9.45 3.43 -13.04
N LEU A 61 -9.15 4.16 -11.96
CA LEU A 61 -7.92 4.97 -11.87
C LEU A 61 -6.67 4.11 -12.04
N GLN A 62 -6.63 2.91 -11.44
CA GLN A 62 -5.53 1.99 -11.63
C GLN A 62 -5.41 1.56 -13.11
N ALA A 63 -6.50 1.13 -13.72
CA ALA A 63 -6.49 0.72 -15.13
C ALA A 63 -6.11 1.85 -16.10
N GLU A 64 -6.37 3.11 -15.75
CA GLU A 64 -5.89 4.27 -16.50
C GLU A 64 -4.39 4.45 -16.32
N ALA A 65 -3.91 4.41 -15.08
CA ALA A 65 -2.49 4.52 -14.76
C ALA A 65 -1.64 3.39 -15.40
N ASP A 66 -2.18 2.17 -15.45
CA ASP A 66 -1.51 1.04 -16.10
C ASP A 66 -1.36 1.29 -17.60
N ARG A 67 -2.40 1.78 -18.28
CA ARG A 67 -2.32 2.14 -19.72
C ARG A 67 -1.34 3.28 -19.99
N ASP A 68 -1.33 4.29 -19.13
CA ASP A 68 -0.39 5.41 -19.25
C ASP A 68 1.04 4.92 -19.08
N TYR A 69 1.29 4.05 -18.11
CA TYR A 69 2.58 3.44 -17.88
C TYR A 69 3.05 2.57 -19.05
N ASP A 70 2.16 1.76 -19.64
CA ASP A 70 2.47 0.96 -20.82
C ASP A 70 2.88 1.85 -22.01
N HIS A 71 2.20 2.97 -22.19
CA HIS A 71 2.55 3.96 -23.20
C HIS A 71 3.91 4.62 -22.90
N GLU A 72 4.14 5.05 -21.66
CA GLU A 72 5.41 5.66 -21.25
C GLU A 72 6.59 4.69 -21.39
N ILE A 73 6.41 3.40 -21.08
CA ILE A 73 7.41 2.36 -21.29
C ILE A 73 7.75 2.20 -22.77
N ALA A 74 6.76 2.17 -23.65
CA ALA A 74 7.00 2.07 -25.09
C ALA A 74 7.81 3.27 -25.62
N VAL A 75 7.48 4.49 -25.17
CA VAL A 75 8.23 5.71 -25.51
C VAL A 75 9.68 5.65 -24.96
N TYR A 76 9.83 5.21 -23.72
CA TYR A 76 11.14 5.04 -23.09
C TYR A 76 12.01 4.04 -23.86
N GLU A 77 11.47 2.90 -24.28
CA GLU A 77 12.22 1.88 -25.00
C GLU A 77 12.74 2.38 -26.35
N VAL A 78 11.93 3.17 -27.06
CA VAL A 78 12.38 3.84 -28.31
C VAL A 78 13.50 4.83 -27.99
N ALA A 79 13.30 5.71 -27.04
CA ALA A 79 14.30 6.71 -26.66
C ALA A 79 15.60 6.08 -26.17
N LEU A 80 15.52 4.97 -25.42
CA LEU A 80 16.69 4.24 -24.96
C LEU A 80 17.48 3.60 -26.13
N ARG A 81 16.77 3.02 -27.09
CA ARG A 81 17.37 2.46 -28.30
C ARG A 81 18.09 3.52 -29.13
N ASP A 82 17.44 4.67 -29.34
CA ASP A 82 18.04 5.79 -30.07
C ASP A 82 19.28 6.32 -29.34
N TRP A 83 19.21 6.41 -28.01
CA TRP A 83 20.35 6.79 -27.18
C TRP A 83 21.51 5.80 -27.28
N ASP A 84 21.25 4.49 -27.29
CA ASP A 84 22.27 3.43 -27.42
C ASP A 84 22.93 3.45 -28.81
N LEU A 85 22.21 3.82 -29.87
CA LEU A 85 22.71 3.94 -31.25
C LEU A 85 23.50 5.24 -31.48
N THR A 86 23.31 6.26 -30.63
CA THR A 86 24.03 7.54 -30.74
C THR A 86 25.50 7.33 -30.33
N LYS A 87 26.43 8.00 -31.00
CA LYS A 87 27.86 7.95 -30.65
C LYS A 87 28.08 8.55 -29.24
N PRO A 88 29.04 7.98 -28.45
CA PRO A 88 29.26 8.42 -27.06
C PRO A 88 29.48 9.93 -26.91
N GLU A 89 30.17 10.55 -27.85
CA GLU A 89 30.45 12.01 -27.85
C GLU A 89 29.22 12.89 -28.05
N ASP A 90 28.16 12.33 -28.69
CA ASP A 90 26.94 13.06 -29.05
C ASP A 90 25.75 12.69 -28.11
N ARG A 91 25.97 11.77 -27.16
CA ARG A 91 24.93 11.32 -26.24
C ARG A 91 24.52 12.40 -25.26
N GLY A 92 23.25 12.72 -25.26
CA GLY A 92 22.61 13.44 -24.17
C GLY A 92 22.46 12.58 -22.90
N PRO A 93 21.74 13.08 -21.88
CA PRO A 93 21.47 12.30 -20.68
C PRO A 93 20.70 11.02 -21.03
N ARG A 94 21.05 9.93 -20.34
CA ARG A 94 20.35 8.64 -20.57
C ARG A 94 18.86 8.78 -20.20
N PRO A 95 17.95 8.30 -21.04
CA PRO A 95 16.53 8.28 -20.75
C PRO A 95 16.25 7.63 -19.40
N ARG A 96 15.33 8.21 -18.63
CA ARG A 96 14.92 7.65 -17.35
C ARG A 96 13.73 6.72 -17.56
N LYS A 97 13.84 5.53 -16.98
CA LYS A 97 12.72 4.59 -16.99
C LYS A 97 11.55 5.17 -16.17
N PRO A 98 10.34 5.21 -16.72
CA PRO A 98 9.15 5.62 -15.96
C PRO A 98 8.89 4.66 -14.80
N SER A 99 8.19 5.16 -13.79
CA SER A 99 7.76 4.35 -12.65
C SER A 99 6.25 4.13 -12.71
N PRO A 100 5.77 2.91 -12.45
CA PRO A 100 4.33 2.64 -12.42
C PRO A 100 3.68 3.42 -11.26
N ARG A 101 2.43 3.80 -11.44
CA ARG A 101 1.61 4.41 -10.42
C ARG A 101 0.64 3.38 -9.86
N GLU A 102 0.78 3.08 -8.59
CA GLU A 102 -0.02 2.09 -7.88
C GLU A 102 -0.99 2.76 -6.93
N TYR A 103 -2.29 2.60 -7.15
CA TYR A 103 -3.33 3.09 -6.24
C TYR A 103 -3.70 2.06 -5.18
N HIS A 104 -3.65 0.77 -5.54
CA HIS A 104 -3.98 -0.31 -4.63
C HIS A 104 -3.17 -1.57 -4.91
N THR A 105 -3.12 -2.45 -3.88
CA THR A 105 -2.64 -3.81 -4.03
C THR A 105 -3.49 -4.75 -3.18
N ALA A 106 -3.71 -5.97 -3.65
CA ALA A 106 -4.44 -7.00 -2.89
C ALA A 106 -3.49 -7.90 -2.10
N ASP A 107 -2.28 -8.11 -2.61
CA ASP A 107 -1.26 -8.95 -1.98
C ASP A 107 0.12 -8.33 -2.23
N ALA A 108 0.76 -7.91 -1.15
CA ALA A 108 2.11 -7.38 -1.24
C ALA A 108 2.90 -7.63 0.05
N THR A 109 4.13 -8.06 -0.14
CA THR A 109 5.08 -8.14 0.96
C THR A 109 5.50 -6.73 1.42
N ARG A 110 6.06 -6.62 2.62
CA ARG A 110 6.61 -5.36 3.14
C ARG A 110 7.59 -4.71 2.15
N GLU A 111 8.46 -5.52 1.55
CA GLU A 111 9.44 -5.05 0.57
C GLU A 111 8.78 -4.52 -0.71
N ALA A 112 7.73 -5.21 -1.17
CA ALA A 112 6.96 -4.76 -2.32
C ALA A 112 6.26 -3.43 -2.02
N LEU A 113 5.63 -3.26 -0.85
CA LEU A 113 5.03 -2.00 -0.41
C LEU A 113 6.06 -0.88 -0.30
N ALA A 114 7.23 -1.15 0.29
CA ALA A 114 8.31 -0.19 0.37
C ALA A 114 8.80 0.25 -1.01
N ARG A 115 8.92 -0.69 -1.95
CA ARG A 115 9.30 -0.42 -3.34
C ARG A 115 8.25 0.44 -4.04
N ILE A 116 6.98 0.09 -3.94
CA ILE A 116 5.87 0.86 -4.52
C ILE A 116 5.93 2.31 -4.00
N GLN A 117 5.96 2.50 -2.70
CA GLN A 117 6.00 3.85 -2.11
C GLN A 117 7.27 4.61 -2.45
N SER A 118 8.42 3.93 -2.64
CA SER A 118 9.66 4.59 -3.08
C SER A 118 9.59 5.12 -4.52
N GLN A 119 8.75 4.51 -5.34
CA GLN A 119 8.50 4.94 -6.73
C GLN A 119 7.47 6.07 -6.83
N GLN A 120 6.65 6.25 -5.80
CA GLN A 120 5.61 7.28 -5.71
C GLN A 120 5.65 8.00 -4.34
N PRO A 121 6.73 8.71 -4.00
CA PRO A 121 7.00 9.21 -2.63
C PRO A 121 6.01 10.27 -2.14
N GLU A 122 5.18 10.80 -3.01
CA GLU A 122 4.16 11.82 -2.68
C GLU A 122 2.76 11.24 -2.50
N ARG A 123 2.59 9.92 -2.68
CA ARG A 123 1.25 9.30 -2.76
C ARG A 123 1.14 8.09 -1.87
N GLY A 124 -0.03 7.97 -1.25
CA GLY A 124 -0.40 6.78 -0.49
C GLY A 124 -0.75 5.59 -1.38
N ILE A 125 -0.98 4.45 -0.73
CA ILE A 125 -1.46 3.20 -1.34
C ILE A 125 -2.53 2.58 -0.46
N LEU A 126 -3.50 1.94 -1.09
CA LEU A 126 -4.52 1.14 -0.42
C LEU A 126 -4.17 -0.35 -0.51
N VAL A 127 -4.18 -1.04 0.61
CA VAL A 127 -4.11 -2.51 0.65
C VAL A 127 -5.51 -3.08 0.83
N THR A 128 -5.93 -3.91 -0.12
CA THR A 128 -7.28 -4.50 -0.17
C THR A 128 -7.21 -6.01 -0.31
N PRO A 129 -6.75 -6.75 0.71
CA PRO A 129 -6.70 -8.20 0.63
C PRO A 129 -8.11 -8.77 0.51
N ASP A 130 -8.26 -9.87 -0.20
CA ASP A 130 -9.53 -10.58 -0.32
C ASP A 130 -10.09 -10.97 1.05
N GLU A 131 -9.21 -11.38 1.96
CA GLU A 131 -9.52 -11.62 3.36
C GLU A 131 -8.40 -11.07 4.25
N LEU A 132 -8.78 -10.24 5.24
CA LEU A 132 -7.81 -9.64 6.18
C LEU A 132 -6.97 -10.67 6.93
N ALA A 133 -7.53 -11.87 7.17
CA ALA A 133 -6.81 -12.95 7.80
C ALA A 133 -5.55 -13.36 7.01
N ALA A 134 -5.58 -13.31 5.68
CA ALA A 134 -4.42 -13.64 4.85
C ALA A 134 -3.27 -12.66 5.08
N LEU A 135 -3.58 -11.35 5.22
CA LEU A 135 -2.58 -10.32 5.51
C LEU A 135 -1.87 -10.60 6.84
N PHE A 136 -2.61 -11.01 7.89
CA PHE A 136 -2.04 -11.24 9.22
C PHE A 136 -1.39 -12.62 9.36
N LYS A 137 -1.97 -13.68 8.77
CA LYS A 137 -1.40 -15.04 8.80
C LYS A 137 -0.11 -15.15 7.98
N GLY A 138 -0.05 -14.49 6.82
CA GLY A 138 1.15 -14.47 5.96
C GLY A 138 2.37 -13.86 6.64
N GLN A 139 2.16 -12.94 7.56
CA GLN A 139 3.24 -12.30 8.32
C GLN A 139 3.88 -13.23 9.36
N ASN A 140 3.14 -14.19 9.91
CA ASN A 140 3.63 -15.11 10.94
C ASN A 140 4.31 -16.38 10.39
N GLN A 141 4.02 -16.80 9.16
CA GLN A 141 4.48 -18.08 8.59
C GLN A 141 5.96 -18.11 8.22
N TYR A 142 6.57 -16.99 7.88
CA TYR A 142 7.93 -16.97 7.34
C TYR A 142 9.08 -16.96 8.37
N ARG A 143 8.81 -16.79 9.68
CA ARG A 143 9.88 -16.71 10.70
C ARG A 143 9.45 -17.11 12.11
N ASN A 144 9.13 -18.37 12.38
CA ASN A 144 9.09 -18.94 13.76
C ASN A 144 8.71 -17.92 14.88
N GLY A 145 7.63 -17.14 14.74
CA GLY A 145 7.10 -16.26 15.78
C GLY A 145 7.97 -15.04 16.15
N ARG A 146 9.07 -14.75 15.45
CA ARG A 146 9.93 -13.58 15.69
C ARG A 146 9.76 -12.56 14.55
N GLY A 147 8.54 -12.01 14.39
CA GLY A 147 8.23 -11.13 13.27
C GLY A 147 8.27 -9.65 13.66
N HIS A 148 9.18 -8.89 13.07
CA HIS A 148 9.11 -7.41 12.99
C HIS A 148 7.93 -6.91 12.12
N ASP A 149 7.05 -7.80 11.64
CA ASP A 149 5.98 -7.46 10.71
C ASP A 149 4.84 -6.71 11.40
N LYS A 150 4.52 -7.06 12.67
CA LYS A 150 3.56 -6.31 13.50
C LYS A 150 4.03 -4.88 13.75
N GLU A 151 5.30 -4.72 14.14
CA GLU A 151 5.92 -3.39 14.34
C GLU A 151 5.91 -2.56 13.05
N SER A 152 6.10 -3.21 11.90
CA SER A 152 6.06 -2.56 10.59
C SER A 152 4.68 -2.04 10.23
N LEU A 153 3.61 -2.78 10.55
CA LEU A 153 2.25 -2.30 10.35
C LEU A 153 1.90 -1.14 11.28
N LEU A 154 2.35 -1.18 12.53
CA LEU A 154 2.19 -0.07 13.47
C LEU A 154 2.91 1.17 12.97
N THR A 155 4.16 1.03 12.53
CA THR A 155 4.94 2.12 11.92
C THR A 155 4.25 2.69 10.67
N ALA A 156 3.68 1.81 9.84
CA ALA A 156 2.93 2.24 8.66
C ALA A 156 1.62 2.96 9.02
N PHE A 157 0.96 2.56 10.12
CA PHE A 157 -0.24 3.22 10.64
C PHE A 157 0.05 4.64 11.15
N ASP A 158 1.18 4.85 11.79
CA ASP A 158 1.59 6.17 12.27
C ASP A 158 2.10 7.09 11.14
N GLY A 159 2.18 6.59 9.90
CA GLY A 159 2.75 7.35 8.77
C GLY A 159 4.25 7.62 8.92
N SER A 160 4.88 7.01 9.91
CA SER A 160 6.32 7.08 10.13
C SER A 160 7.07 6.45 8.97
N GLY A 161 8.30 6.89 8.74
CA GLY A 161 9.12 6.41 7.64
C GLY A 161 9.39 4.90 7.69
N LEU A 162 9.74 4.35 6.56
CA LEU A 162 10.08 2.94 6.42
C LEU A 162 11.51 2.78 5.90
N LYS A 163 12.28 1.95 6.59
CA LYS A 163 13.63 1.58 6.15
C LYS A 163 13.70 0.08 5.90
N VAL A 164 14.15 -0.29 4.70
CA VAL A 164 14.40 -1.68 4.31
C VAL A 164 15.84 -1.79 3.84
N ASP A 165 16.63 -2.56 4.58
CA ASP A 165 18.00 -2.93 4.21
C ASP A 165 18.04 -4.46 4.08
N ARG A 166 18.44 -4.98 2.94
CA ARG A 166 18.53 -6.42 2.67
C ARG A 166 19.97 -6.84 2.30
N ALA A 167 20.33 -8.03 2.70
CA ALA A 167 21.63 -8.63 2.34
C ALA A 167 21.85 -8.73 0.82
N SER A 168 20.76 -8.74 0.03
CA SER A 168 20.79 -8.68 -1.44
C SER A 168 21.18 -7.30 -2.00
N GLY A 169 21.48 -6.31 -1.15
CA GLY A 169 21.85 -4.96 -1.56
C GLY A 169 20.66 -4.01 -1.78
N VAL A 170 19.43 -4.47 -1.61
CA VAL A 170 18.25 -3.61 -1.68
C VAL A 170 18.22 -2.69 -0.46
N ARG A 171 18.25 -1.38 -0.71
CA ARG A 171 18.15 -0.34 0.31
C ARG A 171 17.08 0.66 -0.06
N ILE A 172 16.03 0.74 0.76
CA ILE A 172 14.94 1.71 0.61
C ILE A 172 14.83 2.48 1.92
N SER A 173 14.77 3.80 1.83
CA SER A 173 14.56 4.68 2.97
C SER A 173 13.50 5.71 2.61
N LEU A 174 12.37 5.64 3.29
CA LEU A 174 11.23 6.53 3.11
C LEU A 174 11.09 7.34 4.40
N PRO A 175 11.12 8.67 4.35
CA PRO A 175 10.95 9.52 5.54
C PRO A 175 9.51 9.50 6.06
N ARG A 176 8.55 9.32 5.18
CA ARG A 176 7.10 9.19 5.49
C ARG A 176 6.48 8.11 4.62
N THR A 177 5.41 7.50 5.13
CA THR A 177 4.59 6.51 4.42
C THR A 177 3.12 6.89 4.54
N SER A 178 2.30 6.41 3.62
CA SER A 178 0.84 6.46 3.72
C SER A 178 0.26 5.16 3.19
N LEU A 179 -0.12 4.29 4.10
CA LEU A 179 -0.66 2.97 3.82
C LEU A 179 -2.00 2.83 4.53
N SER A 180 -3.09 2.82 3.79
CA SER A 180 -4.40 2.48 4.33
C SER A 180 -4.77 1.04 3.99
N ILE A 181 -5.55 0.40 4.85
CA ILE A 181 -5.97 -0.99 4.70
C ILE A 181 -7.49 -1.07 4.81
N THR A 182 -8.12 -1.80 3.90
CA THR A 182 -9.53 -2.18 4.03
C THR A 182 -9.74 -3.60 3.52
N GLY A 183 -10.56 -4.37 4.22
CA GLY A 183 -10.84 -5.74 3.82
C GLY A 183 -12.02 -6.32 4.59
N THR A 184 -12.28 -7.60 4.36
CA THR A 184 -13.33 -8.34 5.08
C THR A 184 -12.71 -9.45 5.90
N ILE A 185 -13.38 -9.81 7.00
CA ILE A 185 -13.02 -10.96 7.82
C ILE A 185 -14.29 -11.63 8.34
N GLN A 186 -14.25 -12.95 8.46
CA GLN A 186 -15.33 -13.71 9.06
C GLN A 186 -15.25 -13.66 10.59
N PRO A 187 -16.38 -13.63 11.33
CA PRO A 187 -16.36 -13.55 12.78
C PRO A 187 -15.57 -14.66 13.47
N ASP A 188 -15.67 -15.89 12.96
CA ASP A 188 -15.00 -17.04 13.57
C ASP A 188 -13.48 -16.97 13.38
N ILE A 189 -13.05 -16.56 12.19
CA ILE A 189 -11.63 -16.33 11.88
C ILE A 189 -11.06 -15.19 12.74
N LEU A 190 -11.84 -14.12 12.92
CA LEU A 190 -11.41 -13.02 13.79
C LEU A 190 -11.25 -13.47 15.24
N ARG A 191 -12.20 -14.29 15.78
CA ARG A 191 -12.10 -14.83 17.14
C ARG A 191 -10.88 -15.73 17.31
N GLU A 192 -10.63 -16.63 16.34
CA GLU A 192 -9.42 -17.46 16.32
C GLU A 192 -8.16 -16.61 16.40
N MET A 193 -8.06 -15.57 15.56
CA MET A 193 -6.91 -14.67 15.56
C MET A 193 -6.76 -13.88 16.87
N MET A 194 -7.87 -13.44 17.47
CA MET A 194 -7.84 -12.72 18.75
C MET A 194 -7.45 -13.65 19.90
N GLY A 195 -7.83 -14.93 19.87
CA GLY A 195 -7.38 -15.94 20.82
C GLY A 195 -5.86 -16.12 20.77
N ASP A 196 -5.28 -16.20 19.58
CA ASP A 196 -3.83 -16.30 19.39
C ASP A 196 -3.07 -15.06 19.90
N PHE A 197 -3.71 -13.90 20.00
CA PHE A 197 -3.13 -12.68 20.57
C PHE A 197 -3.25 -12.58 22.09
N SER A 198 -4.23 -13.26 22.72
CA SER A 198 -4.42 -13.24 24.16
C SER A 198 -3.41 -14.10 24.91
N ASP A 199 -2.85 -15.12 24.25
CA ASP A 199 -1.86 -16.03 24.81
C ASP A 199 -0.41 -15.50 24.77
N ALA A 200 -0.22 -14.31 24.18
CA ALA A 200 1.10 -13.70 24.00
C ALA A 200 1.39 -12.53 24.98
N SER A 201 0.55 -12.35 26.01
CA SER A 201 0.68 -11.27 27.03
C SER A 201 1.16 -11.78 28.38
#